data_d14c9351561b91194668fa41a4a376bf
#
_entry.id   d14c9351561b91194668fa41a4a376bf
#
_cell.length_a   1.000
_cell.length_b   1.000
_cell.length_c   1.000
_cell.angle_alpha   90.00
_cell.angle_beta   90.00
_cell.angle_gamma   90.00
#
_symmetry.space_group_name_H-M   'P 1'
#
loop_
_entity.id
_entity.type
_entity.pdbx_description
1 polymer ?
#
loop_
_entity_poly.entity_id
_entity_poly.type
_entity_poly.pdbx_seq_one_letter_code
_entity_poly.pdbx_strand_id
1 'polypeptide(L)'
;MALNQRFLNKVVIVTGAAQGIGRGVALQVANEGAQVVLADLSDYVDETLAEIKAKQGDAITVKANLETFAGAQAVVEKALEVYGRIDVLINNVGGAIWMKPFEEFSEEEIIKEVNRSLFPTLWCCRAVLPEMIKNQK
;
A
#
# COMPACT_ATOMS: atom_id res chain seq x y z
N MET A 1 -5.33 -25.90 13.14
CA MET A 1 -5.89 -24.60 13.56
C MET A 1 -6.62 -24.00 12.38
N ALA A 2 -7.88 -23.65 12.54
CA ALA A 2 -8.55 -22.85 11.52
C ALA A 2 -7.82 -21.52 11.41
N LEU A 3 -7.31 -21.18 10.21
CA LEU A 3 -6.76 -19.88 9.94
C LEU A 3 -7.81 -18.82 10.27
N ASN A 4 -7.41 -17.82 11.00
CA ASN A 4 -8.30 -16.75 11.40
C ASN A 4 -8.63 -15.93 10.14
N GLN A 5 -9.79 -16.13 9.53
CA GLN A 5 -10.19 -15.50 8.26
C GLN A 5 -10.78 -14.10 8.48
N ARG A 6 -10.07 -13.26 9.23
CA ARG A 6 -10.53 -11.90 9.59
C ARG A 6 -10.76 -10.99 8.39
N PHE A 7 -10.07 -11.26 7.30
CA PHE A 7 -10.13 -10.46 6.07
C PHE A 7 -10.81 -11.19 4.90
N LEU A 8 -11.55 -12.27 5.20
CA LEU A 8 -12.27 -12.99 4.16
C LEU A 8 -13.21 -12.05 3.38
N ASN A 9 -13.10 -12.07 2.04
CA ASN A 9 -13.86 -11.21 1.13
C ASN A 9 -13.60 -9.69 1.32
N LYS A 10 -12.48 -9.32 1.91
CA LYS A 10 -12.03 -7.92 2.01
C LYS A 10 -10.95 -7.63 0.99
N VAL A 11 -11.03 -6.47 0.36
CA VAL A 11 -9.98 -5.93 -0.50
C VAL A 11 -9.12 -4.98 0.33
N VAL A 12 -7.85 -5.31 0.44
CA VAL A 12 -6.86 -4.58 1.26
C VAL A 12 -5.76 -4.03 0.37
N ILE A 13 -5.61 -2.71 0.35
CA ILE A 13 -4.46 -2.05 -0.28
C ILE A 13 -3.35 -1.93 0.77
N VAL A 14 -2.14 -2.40 0.45
CA VAL A 14 -0.94 -2.23 1.26
C VAL A 14 0.09 -1.45 0.47
N THR A 15 0.47 -0.27 0.96
CA THR A 15 1.51 0.54 0.33
C THR A 15 2.89 0.19 0.91
N GLY A 16 3.94 0.25 0.08
CA GLY A 16 5.27 -0.20 0.48
C GLY A 16 5.35 -1.71 0.71
N ALA A 17 4.67 -2.48 -0.14
CA ALA A 17 4.47 -3.92 0.04
C ALA A 17 5.65 -4.79 -0.42
N ALA A 18 6.71 -4.19 -0.98
CA ALA A 18 7.86 -4.93 -1.52
C ALA A 18 8.75 -5.53 -0.43
N GLN A 19 8.84 -4.91 0.73
CA GLN A 19 9.78 -5.31 1.79
C GLN A 19 9.33 -4.86 3.18
N GLY A 20 10.05 -5.30 4.20
CA GLY A 20 9.90 -4.84 5.58
C GLY A 20 8.50 -5.05 6.15
N ILE A 21 8.01 -4.04 6.87
CA ILE A 21 6.71 -4.09 7.55
C ILE A 21 5.56 -4.25 6.54
N GLY A 22 5.57 -3.49 5.44
CA GLY A 22 4.53 -3.56 4.42
C GLY A 22 4.40 -4.96 3.81
N ARG A 23 5.52 -5.61 3.48
CA ARG A 23 5.52 -7.00 3.02
C ARG A 23 4.94 -7.95 4.08
N GLY A 24 5.39 -7.82 5.34
CA GLY A 24 4.88 -8.65 6.43
C GLY A 24 3.38 -8.53 6.62
N VAL A 25 2.85 -7.30 6.58
CA VAL A 25 1.41 -7.04 6.66
C VAL A 25 0.67 -7.64 5.47
N ALA A 26 1.18 -7.46 4.24
CA ALA A 26 0.57 -7.99 3.03
C ALA A 26 0.45 -9.52 3.07
N LEU A 27 1.52 -10.21 3.47
CA LEU A 27 1.52 -11.67 3.64
C LEU A 27 0.52 -12.12 4.70
N GLN A 28 0.44 -11.40 5.82
CA GLN A 28 -0.47 -11.74 6.91
C GLN A 28 -1.93 -11.57 6.52
N VAL A 29 -2.32 -10.44 5.93
CA VAL A 29 -3.72 -10.23 5.54
C VAL A 29 -4.16 -11.17 4.42
N ALA A 30 -3.25 -11.50 3.48
CA ALA A 30 -3.51 -12.51 2.46
C ALA A 30 -3.77 -13.89 3.08
N ASN A 31 -2.95 -14.29 4.07
CA ASN A 31 -3.12 -15.55 4.79
C ASN A 31 -4.43 -15.59 5.61
N GLU A 32 -5.00 -14.45 5.90
CA GLU A 32 -6.30 -14.31 6.60
C GLU A 32 -7.47 -14.07 5.64
N GLY A 33 -7.29 -14.34 4.34
CA GLY A 33 -8.35 -14.40 3.35
C GLY A 33 -8.60 -13.10 2.58
N ALA A 34 -7.72 -12.08 2.70
CA ALA A 34 -7.84 -10.85 1.92
C ALA A 34 -7.50 -11.05 0.44
N GLN A 35 -8.15 -10.27 -0.40
CA GLN A 35 -7.68 -9.92 -1.74
C GLN A 35 -6.75 -8.70 -1.61
N VAL A 36 -5.48 -8.84 -1.96
CA VAL A 36 -4.47 -7.84 -1.62
C VAL A 36 -3.99 -7.08 -2.84
N VAL A 37 -4.01 -5.76 -2.76
CA VAL A 37 -3.37 -4.87 -3.73
C VAL A 37 -2.02 -4.43 -3.18
N LEU A 38 -0.96 -4.92 -3.77
CA LEU A 38 0.42 -4.65 -3.39
C LEU A 38 0.93 -3.44 -4.15
N ALA A 39 0.95 -2.28 -3.50
CA ALA A 39 1.41 -1.03 -4.10
C ALA A 39 2.85 -0.73 -3.69
N ASP A 40 3.75 -0.64 -4.65
CA ASP A 40 5.14 -0.27 -4.44
C ASP A 40 5.76 0.27 -5.73
N LEU A 41 6.84 1.02 -5.61
CA LEU A 41 7.64 1.46 -6.76
C LEU A 41 8.68 0.42 -7.16
N SER A 42 9.10 -0.43 -6.24
CA SER A 42 10.14 -1.43 -6.41
C SER A 42 9.63 -2.70 -7.11
N ASP A 43 10.44 -3.27 -8.00
CA ASP A 43 10.17 -4.55 -8.63
C ASP A 43 10.17 -5.73 -7.64
N TYR A 44 10.77 -5.59 -6.46
CA TYR A 44 10.71 -6.59 -5.40
C TYR A 44 9.28 -6.90 -4.91
N VAL A 45 8.30 -6.06 -5.23
CA VAL A 45 6.89 -6.35 -4.93
C VAL A 45 6.40 -7.62 -5.63
N ASP A 46 6.99 -8.00 -6.74
CA ASP A 46 6.66 -9.23 -7.47
C ASP A 46 7.06 -10.49 -6.68
N GLU A 47 8.09 -10.42 -5.83
CA GLU A 47 8.45 -11.51 -4.91
C GLU A 47 7.37 -11.70 -3.83
N THR A 48 6.83 -10.60 -3.30
CA THR A 48 5.71 -10.65 -2.35
C THR A 48 4.48 -11.28 -2.99
N LEU A 49 4.18 -10.90 -4.24
CA LEU A 49 3.10 -11.51 -5.01
C LEU A 49 3.30 -13.02 -5.18
N ALA A 50 4.50 -13.42 -5.60
CA ALA A 50 4.83 -14.83 -5.81
C ALA A 50 4.64 -15.66 -4.53
N GLU A 51 5.06 -15.14 -3.37
CA GLU A 51 4.86 -15.82 -2.09
C GLU A 51 3.38 -15.96 -1.72
N ILE A 52 2.57 -14.93 -1.94
CA ILE A 52 1.12 -14.99 -1.70
C ILE A 52 0.48 -16.03 -2.61
N LYS A 53 0.83 -16.04 -3.90
CA LYS A 53 0.29 -17.01 -4.87
C LYS A 53 0.71 -18.46 -4.57
N ALA A 54 1.94 -18.66 -4.10
CA ALA A 54 2.42 -19.98 -3.69
C ALA A 54 1.59 -20.58 -2.53
N LYS A 55 0.99 -19.73 -1.70
CA LYS A 55 0.08 -20.12 -0.61
C LYS A 55 -1.39 -20.09 -1.02
N GLN A 56 -1.69 -20.01 -2.32
CA GLN A 56 -3.04 -19.94 -2.89
C GLN A 56 -3.82 -18.68 -2.48
N GLY A 57 -3.13 -17.62 -2.06
CA GLY A 57 -3.71 -16.32 -1.79
C GLY A 57 -4.03 -15.55 -3.07
N ASP A 58 -4.87 -14.53 -2.95
CA ASP A 58 -5.26 -13.65 -4.05
C ASP A 58 -4.64 -12.27 -3.88
N ALA A 59 -3.83 -11.87 -4.84
CA ALA A 59 -3.19 -10.56 -4.84
C ALA A 59 -2.86 -10.10 -6.25
N ILE A 60 -2.71 -8.77 -6.39
CA ILE A 60 -2.17 -8.10 -7.57
C ILE A 60 -1.10 -7.10 -7.16
N THR A 61 -0.21 -6.76 -8.08
CA THR A 61 0.78 -5.69 -7.89
C THR A 61 0.37 -4.44 -8.68
N VAL A 62 0.67 -3.27 -8.12
CA VAL A 62 0.58 -1.99 -8.81
C VAL A 62 1.87 -1.22 -8.55
N LYS A 63 2.69 -1.05 -9.59
CA LYS A 63 3.92 -0.26 -9.51
C LYS A 63 3.57 1.20 -9.75
N ALA A 64 3.65 2.01 -8.70
CA ALA A 64 3.26 3.41 -8.72
C ALA A 64 4.11 4.27 -7.79
N ASN A 65 4.39 5.50 -8.20
CA ASN A 65 5.02 6.48 -7.35
C ASN A 65 3.97 7.18 -6.48
N LEU A 66 3.91 6.83 -5.20
CA LEU A 66 2.93 7.36 -4.25
C LEU A 66 3.30 8.74 -3.68
N GLU A 67 4.46 9.30 -4.06
CA GLU A 67 4.77 10.71 -3.81
C GLU A 67 3.91 11.65 -4.68
N THR A 68 3.09 11.12 -5.59
CA THR A 68 2.15 11.85 -6.44
C THR A 68 0.72 11.38 -6.25
N PHE A 69 -0.24 12.28 -6.41
CA PHE A 69 -1.67 11.91 -6.38
C PHE A 69 -2.04 10.97 -7.54
N ALA A 70 -1.47 11.19 -8.73
CA ALA A 70 -1.69 10.33 -9.89
C ALA A 70 -1.28 8.87 -9.60
N GLY A 71 -0.17 8.65 -8.89
CA GLY A 71 0.24 7.31 -8.46
C GLY A 71 -0.77 6.65 -7.52
N ALA A 72 -1.28 7.39 -6.55
CA ALA A 72 -2.34 6.90 -5.65
C ALA A 72 -3.64 6.58 -6.40
N GLN A 73 -4.04 7.43 -7.35
CA GLN A 73 -5.21 7.18 -8.20
C GLN A 73 -5.04 5.88 -9.00
N ALA A 74 -3.87 5.64 -9.60
CA ALA A 74 -3.61 4.42 -10.37
C ALA A 74 -3.78 3.15 -9.52
N VAL A 75 -3.36 3.19 -8.25
CA VAL A 75 -3.56 2.08 -7.31
C VAL A 75 -5.04 1.83 -7.04
N VAL A 76 -5.80 2.89 -6.79
CA VAL A 76 -7.25 2.80 -6.52
C VAL A 76 -8.01 2.29 -7.75
N GLU A 77 -7.73 2.85 -8.93
CA GLU A 77 -8.35 2.44 -10.19
C GLU A 77 -8.11 0.95 -10.46
N LYS A 78 -6.88 0.47 -10.26
CA LYS A 78 -6.55 -0.94 -10.46
C LYS A 78 -7.24 -1.85 -9.45
N ALA A 79 -7.32 -1.44 -8.20
CA ALA A 79 -8.06 -2.18 -7.17
C ALA A 79 -9.55 -2.32 -7.54
N LEU A 80 -10.17 -1.25 -8.01
CA LEU A 80 -11.58 -1.26 -8.43
C LEU A 80 -11.79 -2.05 -9.72
N GLU A 81 -10.87 -1.94 -10.70
CA GLU A 81 -10.94 -2.70 -11.95
C GLU A 81 -10.94 -4.22 -11.68
N VAL A 82 -10.06 -4.69 -10.79
CA VAL A 82 -9.87 -6.13 -10.55
C VAL A 82 -10.84 -6.68 -9.51
N TYR A 83 -11.06 -5.94 -8.42
CA TYR A 83 -11.82 -6.44 -7.26
C TYR A 83 -13.16 -5.74 -7.02
N GLY A 84 -13.39 -4.60 -7.67
CA GLY A 84 -14.67 -3.88 -7.60
C GLY A 84 -14.96 -3.16 -6.28
N ARG A 85 -14.06 -3.21 -5.30
CA ARG A 85 -14.24 -2.61 -3.98
C ARG A 85 -12.91 -2.35 -3.28
N ILE A 86 -12.94 -1.51 -2.26
CA ILE A 86 -11.81 -1.27 -1.34
C ILE A 86 -12.36 -1.22 0.07
N ASP A 87 -11.89 -2.10 0.95
CA ASP A 87 -12.34 -2.19 2.34
C ASP A 87 -11.34 -1.60 3.31
N VAL A 88 -10.05 -1.76 3.04
CA VAL A 88 -8.97 -1.35 3.93
C VAL A 88 -7.83 -0.73 3.13
N LEU A 89 -7.30 0.37 3.63
CA LEU A 89 -6.05 0.96 3.17
C LEU A 89 -5.03 0.92 4.30
N ILE A 90 -3.86 0.35 4.02
CA ILE A 90 -2.73 0.33 4.94
C ILE A 90 -1.62 1.22 4.37
N ASN A 91 -1.48 2.40 4.95
CA ASN A 91 -0.43 3.35 4.60
C ASN A 91 0.87 2.99 5.31
N ASN A 92 1.85 2.49 4.55
CA ASN A 92 3.15 2.09 5.07
C ASN A 92 4.32 2.76 4.33
N VAL A 93 4.10 3.35 3.15
CA VAL A 93 5.15 4.09 2.44
C VAL A 93 5.63 5.25 3.28
N GLY A 94 6.94 5.37 3.41
CA GLY A 94 7.62 6.41 4.15
C GLY A 94 9.04 6.00 4.48
N GLY A 95 9.69 6.79 5.30
CA GLY A 95 11.04 6.55 5.77
C GLY A 95 11.98 7.72 5.52
N ALA A 96 13.03 7.81 6.31
CA ALA A 96 14.04 8.85 6.18
C ALA A 96 14.88 8.66 4.92
N ILE A 97 15.17 9.75 4.23
CA ILE A 97 16.14 9.79 3.13
C ILE A 97 17.53 10.01 3.71
N TRP A 98 17.65 10.90 4.68
CA TRP A 98 18.91 11.25 5.33
C TRP A 98 18.87 10.99 6.83
N MET A 99 20.00 10.53 7.35
CA MET A 99 20.23 10.29 8.78
C MET A 99 21.26 11.32 9.29
N LYS A 100 20.80 12.52 9.61
CA LYS A 100 21.63 13.62 10.12
C LYS A 100 20.86 14.52 11.07
N PRO A 101 21.53 15.39 11.87
CA PRO A 101 20.87 16.37 12.71
C PRO A 101 19.94 17.28 11.90
N PHE A 102 18.80 17.64 12.48
CA PHE A 102 17.77 18.40 11.76
C PHE A 102 18.26 19.81 11.36
N GLU A 103 19.07 20.44 12.18
CA GLU A 103 19.65 21.76 11.91
C GLU A 103 20.59 21.79 10.68
N GLU A 104 21.00 20.63 10.21
CA GLU A 104 21.82 20.49 9.00
C GLU A 104 21.01 20.28 7.72
N PHE A 105 19.67 20.18 7.83
CA PHE A 105 18.83 20.00 6.65
C PHE A 105 18.67 21.30 5.87
N SER A 106 18.85 21.24 4.56
CA SER A 106 18.44 22.30 3.66
C SER A 106 16.91 22.32 3.47
N GLU A 107 16.38 23.44 2.98
CA GLU A 107 14.96 23.55 2.62
C GLU A 107 14.55 22.45 1.63
N GLU A 108 15.34 22.21 0.58
CA GLU A 108 15.09 21.19 -0.42
C GLU A 108 15.02 19.78 0.19
N GLU A 109 15.93 19.47 1.11
CA GLU A 109 15.95 18.18 1.79
C GLU A 109 14.72 17.98 2.68
N ILE A 110 14.29 19.02 3.39
CA ILE A 110 13.06 18.97 4.20
C ILE A 110 11.86 18.70 3.29
N ILE A 111 11.73 19.37 2.16
CA ILE A 111 10.65 19.14 1.20
C ILE A 111 10.68 17.68 0.68
N LYS A 112 11.85 17.14 0.38
CA LYS A 112 11.98 15.74 -0.07
C LYS A 112 11.58 14.74 1.02
N GLU A 113 11.93 14.99 2.28
CA GLU A 113 11.50 14.15 3.40
C GLU A 113 9.97 14.17 3.57
N VAL A 114 9.34 15.33 3.45
CA VAL A 114 7.87 15.46 3.50
C VAL A 114 7.21 14.75 2.33
N ASN A 115 7.73 14.90 1.12
CA ASN A 115 7.23 14.21 -0.06
C ASN A 115 7.32 12.70 0.06
N ARG A 116 8.38 12.17 0.68
CA ARG A 116 8.59 10.75 0.91
C ARG A 116 7.67 10.17 1.99
N SER A 117 7.47 10.91 3.09
CA SER A 117 6.91 10.33 4.32
C SER A 117 5.47 10.76 4.62
N LEU A 118 5.06 11.96 4.21
CA LEU A 118 3.72 12.49 4.50
C LEU A 118 2.76 12.39 3.31
N PHE A 119 3.16 12.85 2.15
CA PHE A 119 2.26 12.95 1.00
C PHE A 119 1.72 11.61 0.53
N PRO A 120 2.45 10.47 0.53
CA PRO A 120 1.88 9.18 0.14
C PRO A 120 0.64 8.81 0.95
N THR A 121 0.66 9.05 2.27
CA THR A 121 -0.51 8.82 3.13
C THR A 121 -1.68 9.73 2.75
N LEU A 122 -1.43 11.02 2.55
CA LEU A 122 -2.48 11.98 2.18
C LEU A 122 -3.10 11.66 0.82
N TRP A 123 -2.27 11.35 -0.19
CA TRP A 123 -2.74 11.01 -1.53
C TRP A 123 -3.53 9.71 -1.55
N CYS A 124 -3.05 8.67 -0.89
CA CYS A 124 -3.75 7.40 -0.83
C CYS A 124 -5.08 7.52 -0.06
N CYS A 125 -5.11 8.21 1.07
CA CYS A 125 -6.36 8.49 1.79
C CYS A 125 -7.34 9.26 0.90
N ARG A 126 -6.88 10.34 0.24
CA ARG A 126 -7.73 11.13 -0.65
C ARG A 126 -8.28 10.31 -1.81
N ALA A 127 -7.49 9.39 -2.35
CA ALA A 127 -7.88 8.57 -3.49
C ALA A 127 -8.92 7.48 -3.13
N VAL A 128 -8.80 6.83 -1.95
CA VAL A 128 -9.72 5.74 -1.55
C VAL A 128 -11.04 6.26 -0.95
N LEU A 129 -11.04 7.43 -0.32
CA LEU A 129 -12.19 7.95 0.42
C LEU A 129 -13.49 8.03 -0.40
N PRO A 130 -13.51 8.49 -1.66
CA PRO A 130 -14.75 8.53 -2.44
C PRO A 130 -15.44 7.17 -2.53
N GLU A 131 -14.67 6.11 -2.74
CA GLU A 131 -15.21 4.74 -2.83
C GLU A 131 -15.65 4.21 -1.46
N MET A 132 -14.85 4.45 -0.42
CA MET A 132 -15.23 4.03 0.93
C MET A 132 -16.49 4.74 1.43
N ILE A 133 -16.64 6.04 1.15
CA ILE A 133 -17.85 6.81 1.49
C ILE A 133 -19.07 6.25 0.74
N LYS A 134 -18.94 6.01 -0.57
CA LYS A 134 -19.99 5.44 -1.41
C LYS A 134 -20.46 4.07 -0.86
N ASN A 135 -19.55 3.26 -0.37
CA ASN A 135 -19.84 1.93 0.18
C ASN A 135 -20.14 1.96 1.69
N GLN A 136 -20.20 3.12 2.31
CA GLN A 136 -20.49 3.32 3.75
C GLN A 136 -19.52 2.57 4.68
N LYS A 137 -18.23 2.69 4.40
CA LYS A 137 -17.17 2.00 5.15
C LYS A 137 -16.21 2.95 5.83
#